data_68b8cc4de43da01c7efc46c2023fb6c0
#
_entry.id   68b8cc4de43da01c7efc46c2023fb6c0
#
_cell.length_a   1.000
_cell.length_b   1.000
_cell.length_c   1.000
_cell.angle_alpha   90.00
_cell.angle_beta   90.00
_cell.angle_gamma   90.00
#
_symmetry.space_group_name_H-M   'P 1'
#
loop_
_entity.id
_entity.type
_entity.pdbx_description
1 polymer ?
#
loop_
_entity_poly.entity_id
_entity_poly.type
_entity_poly.pdbx_seq_one_letter_code
_entity_poly.pdbx_strand_id
1 'polypeptide(L)'
;AGQDEADSRYPTLIYDGPFSESTEKREPQGLSGAEIDEAEAYRRAKAFFGGAGSETQPSELKLASCSGGRIPSYDFSGKFADGREFDLSITVRGGELLWFMTSAEGYSQDAPNESETDALNAAGLDFLAAKGYPAMRATYAQYYPGAVLISYAATENIDAGTSDSGSSAESAVNAGGNNVIIYNDLVKIWIDRTTKKIVGADARNYLFSHTERSFPTVLAAEEDVRTNLAPGLEIVQTNLALIPQDDQTEKLCYEYKVRFGGNDYAVYLDAVTGDEVQIFRIIEDENGQLAV
;
A
#
# COMPACT_ATOMS: atom_id res chain seq x y z
N ALA A 1 -4.28 32.67 -25.08
CA ALA A 1 -4.86 31.37 -24.70
C ALA A 1 -3.72 30.37 -24.77
N GLY A 2 -2.98 30.20 -23.69
CA GLY A 2 -2.00 29.13 -23.49
C GLY A 2 -2.72 27.97 -22.82
N GLN A 3 -2.84 26.84 -23.47
CA GLN A 3 -3.14 25.59 -22.82
C GLN A 3 -1.86 25.17 -22.11
N ASP A 4 -1.91 25.04 -20.79
CA ASP A 4 -0.92 24.32 -20.02
C ASP A 4 -0.87 22.90 -20.56
N GLU A 5 0.20 22.55 -21.27
CA GLU A 5 0.57 21.17 -21.51
C GLU A 5 0.97 20.61 -20.13
N ALA A 6 0.02 19.98 -19.46
CA ALA A 6 0.29 19.18 -18.29
C ALA A 6 1.39 18.18 -18.66
N ASP A 7 2.49 18.22 -17.91
CA ASP A 7 3.65 17.36 -18.09
C ASP A 7 3.21 15.89 -18.03
N SER A 8 3.12 15.23 -19.20
CA SER A 8 2.57 13.87 -19.37
C SER A 8 3.45 12.76 -18.79
N ARG A 9 4.46 13.10 -17.99
CA ARG A 9 5.37 12.16 -17.35
C ARG A 9 4.81 11.48 -16.11
N TYR A 10 3.72 12.00 -15.55
CA TYR A 10 3.09 11.43 -14.35
C TYR A 10 1.60 11.20 -14.59
N PRO A 11 1.07 10.04 -14.21
CA PRO A 11 -0.36 9.80 -14.33
C PRO A 11 -1.13 10.77 -13.43
N THR A 12 -2.12 11.42 -14.01
CA THR A 12 -2.94 12.45 -13.35
C THR A 12 -3.90 11.92 -12.28
N LEU A 13 -4.06 10.60 -12.19
CA LEU A 13 -4.89 9.93 -11.19
C LEU A 13 -4.11 8.74 -10.63
N ILE A 14 -3.69 8.84 -9.38
CA ILE A 14 -3.15 7.72 -8.62
C ILE A 14 -4.28 7.22 -7.73
N TYR A 15 -4.72 5.98 -7.99
CA TYR A 15 -5.72 5.34 -7.14
C TYR A 15 -5.09 4.86 -5.84
N ASP A 16 -5.55 5.41 -4.73
CA ASP A 16 -5.03 5.13 -3.39
C ASP A 16 -5.78 3.97 -2.69
N GLY A 17 -6.58 3.23 -3.46
CA GLY A 17 -7.45 2.21 -2.91
C GLY A 17 -8.82 2.77 -2.48
N PRO A 18 -9.77 1.90 -2.13
CA PRO A 18 -11.14 2.30 -1.81
C PRO A 18 -11.25 3.14 -0.54
N PHE A 19 -10.16 3.29 0.24
CA PHE A 19 -10.15 3.98 1.53
C PHE A 19 -9.32 5.27 1.52
N SER A 20 -8.98 5.81 0.35
CA SER A 20 -8.09 6.97 0.19
C SER A 20 -8.59 8.24 0.89
N GLU A 21 -9.89 8.49 0.90
CA GLU A 21 -10.48 9.69 1.51
C GLU A 21 -10.26 9.78 3.04
N SER A 22 -10.07 8.64 3.71
CA SER A 22 -9.86 8.61 5.14
C SER A 22 -8.53 9.26 5.55
N THR A 23 -7.51 9.17 4.69
CA THR A 23 -6.17 9.69 4.95
C THR A 23 -6.11 11.22 4.86
N GLU A 24 -6.93 11.82 4.00
CA GLU A 24 -6.94 13.28 3.82
C GLU A 24 -7.39 14.06 5.07
N LYS A 25 -8.19 13.43 5.94
CA LYS A 25 -8.77 14.05 7.13
C LYS A 25 -7.92 13.85 8.39
N ARG A 26 -6.88 13.00 8.37
CA ARG A 26 -6.08 12.64 9.55
C ARG A 26 -4.84 13.51 9.71
N GLU A 27 -4.45 13.78 10.96
CA GLU A 27 -3.10 14.25 11.25
C GLU A 27 -2.11 13.07 11.16
N PRO A 28 -0.85 13.31 10.72
CA PRO A 28 0.14 12.25 10.61
C PRO A 28 0.41 11.55 11.95
N GLN A 29 0.10 10.26 12.04
CA GLN A 29 0.28 9.43 13.24
C GLN A 29 1.55 8.57 13.18
N GLY A 30 2.00 8.19 11.97
CA GLY A 30 3.17 7.35 11.74
C GLY A 30 4.52 8.06 11.82
N LEU A 31 4.52 9.37 12.10
CA LEU A 31 5.75 10.13 12.28
C LEU A 31 6.28 9.96 13.71
N SER A 32 7.37 9.23 13.86
CA SER A 32 8.03 8.98 15.14
C SER A 32 9.42 9.65 15.20
N GLY A 33 10.00 9.71 16.41
CA GLY A 33 11.35 10.22 16.60
C GLY A 33 11.47 11.74 16.69
N ALA A 34 12.71 12.22 16.78
CA ALA A 34 13.05 13.63 16.85
C ALA A 34 13.11 14.27 15.45
N GLU A 35 13.03 15.59 15.40
CA GLU A 35 13.35 16.32 14.18
C GLU A 35 14.83 16.17 13.85
N ILE A 36 15.11 16.01 12.57
CA ILE A 36 16.48 15.91 12.03
C ILE A 36 16.85 17.24 11.34
N ASP A 37 18.15 17.50 11.25
CA ASP A 37 18.67 18.62 10.48
C ASP A 37 18.93 18.24 9.01
N GLU A 38 19.28 19.24 8.21
CA GLU A 38 19.59 19.07 6.78
C GLU A 38 20.76 18.07 6.55
N ALA A 39 21.77 18.09 7.42
CA ALA A 39 22.92 17.21 7.27
C ALA A 39 22.53 15.74 7.50
N GLU A 40 21.68 15.47 8.48
CA GLU A 40 21.13 14.14 8.72
C GLU A 40 20.19 13.72 7.59
N ALA A 41 19.32 14.63 7.13
CA ALA A 41 18.43 14.37 5.99
C ALA A 41 19.23 14.01 4.73
N TYR A 42 20.32 14.71 4.44
CA TYR A 42 21.21 14.40 3.32
C TYR A 42 21.85 13.01 3.46
N ARG A 43 22.30 12.64 4.68
CA ARG A 43 22.84 11.30 4.92
C ARG A 43 21.80 10.21 4.67
N ARG A 44 20.55 10.43 5.09
CA ARG A 44 19.43 9.49 4.87
C ARG A 44 19.04 9.42 3.40
N ALA A 45 18.97 10.55 2.72
CA ALA A 45 18.73 10.60 1.28
C ALA A 45 19.78 9.81 0.51
N LYS A 46 21.06 9.91 0.89
CA LYS A 46 22.12 9.13 0.29
C LYS A 46 22.04 7.63 0.64
N ALA A 47 21.67 7.30 1.88
CA ALA A 47 21.50 5.92 2.32
C ALA A 47 20.26 5.22 1.72
N PHE A 48 19.31 5.99 1.21
CA PHE A 48 18.15 5.45 0.50
C PHE A 48 18.56 4.63 -0.73
N PHE A 49 19.58 5.08 -1.45
CA PHE A 49 20.10 4.42 -2.65
C PHE A 49 21.03 3.27 -2.30
N GLY A 50 21.00 2.22 -3.11
CA GLY A 50 21.75 0.98 -2.87
C GLY A 50 21.00 0.00 -1.97
N GLY A 51 21.31 -1.27 -2.09
CA GLY A 51 20.61 -2.37 -1.44
C GLY A 51 19.60 -3.07 -2.34
N ALA A 52 18.88 -4.03 -1.80
CA ALA A 52 17.95 -4.86 -2.56
C ALA A 52 16.87 -4.01 -3.24
N GLY A 53 16.70 -4.18 -4.54
CA GLY A 53 15.69 -3.51 -5.35
C GLY A 53 15.89 -2.00 -5.55
N SER A 54 16.80 -1.36 -4.82
CA SER A 54 17.04 0.09 -4.95
C SER A 54 17.87 0.43 -6.18
N GLU A 55 17.73 1.66 -6.66
CA GLU A 55 18.64 2.23 -7.65
C GLU A 55 20.07 2.34 -7.10
N THR A 56 21.03 2.42 -8.00
CA THR A 56 22.45 2.64 -7.65
C THR A 56 22.65 4.02 -7.03
N GLN A 57 23.81 4.25 -6.39
CA GLN A 57 24.15 5.57 -5.86
C GLN A 57 24.08 6.62 -6.98
N PRO A 58 23.43 7.78 -6.71
CA PRO A 58 23.37 8.86 -7.69
C PRO A 58 24.76 9.48 -7.94
N SER A 59 24.96 9.98 -9.15
CA SER A 59 26.12 10.80 -9.51
C SER A 59 26.02 12.23 -8.98
N GLU A 60 24.78 12.71 -8.79
CA GLU A 60 24.48 14.03 -8.22
C GLU A 60 23.30 13.92 -7.26
N LEU A 61 23.43 14.51 -6.08
CA LEU A 61 22.38 14.62 -5.06
C LEU A 61 22.50 16.00 -4.40
N LYS A 62 21.43 16.78 -4.42
CA LYS A 62 21.37 18.12 -3.82
C LYS A 62 20.04 18.35 -3.11
N LEU A 63 20.06 19.12 -2.03
CA LEU A 63 18.86 19.67 -1.43
C LEU A 63 18.26 20.71 -2.41
N ALA A 64 17.02 20.49 -2.80
CA ALA A 64 16.29 21.39 -3.69
C ALA A 64 15.42 22.38 -2.91
N SER A 65 14.71 21.89 -1.87
CA SER A 65 13.83 22.70 -1.05
C SER A 65 13.55 22.07 0.32
N CYS A 66 12.89 22.84 1.19
CA CYS A 66 12.26 22.33 2.41
C CYS A 66 10.77 22.64 2.30
N SER A 67 9.93 21.63 2.40
CA SER A 67 8.48 21.75 2.33
C SER A 67 7.86 21.76 3.71
N GLY A 68 6.93 22.71 3.96
CA GLY A 68 6.23 22.89 5.22
C GLY A 68 4.79 22.33 5.21
N GLY A 69 4.49 21.34 4.37
CA GLY A 69 3.17 20.73 4.28
C GLY A 69 2.73 20.02 5.57
N ARG A 70 1.66 19.22 5.51
CA ARG A 70 1.17 18.43 6.67
C ARG A 70 2.22 17.46 7.20
N ILE A 71 3.12 17.00 6.33
CA ILE A 71 4.35 16.30 6.69
C ILE A 71 5.51 17.16 6.19
N PRO A 72 6.18 17.95 7.05
CA PRO A 72 7.34 18.71 6.66
C PRO A 72 8.49 17.83 6.18
N SER A 73 9.15 18.21 5.09
CA SER A 73 10.20 17.42 4.45
C SER A 73 11.38 18.26 3.94
N TYR A 74 12.50 17.58 3.81
CA TYR A 74 13.65 17.98 3.00
C TYR A 74 13.54 17.32 1.64
N ASP A 75 13.48 18.12 0.58
CA ASP A 75 13.27 17.65 -0.78
C ASP A 75 14.57 17.71 -1.54
N PHE A 76 15.00 16.56 -2.04
CA PHE A 76 16.24 16.38 -2.78
C PHE A 76 15.93 16.12 -4.25
N SER A 77 16.82 16.60 -5.10
CA SER A 77 16.85 16.21 -6.52
C SER A 77 18.25 15.75 -6.91
N GLY A 78 18.35 14.97 -7.97
CA GLY A 78 19.65 14.49 -8.42
C GLY A 78 19.58 13.76 -9.75
N LYS A 79 20.73 13.15 -10.10
CA LYS A 79 20.89 12.37 -11.34
C LYS A 79 21.64 11.08 -11.07
N PHE A 80 21.26 10.04 -11.81
CA PHE A 80 22.02 8.81 -11.91
C PHE A 80 23.12 8.93 -12.98
N ALA A 81 24.05 7.97 -13.00
CA ALA A 81 25.14 7.95 -13.99
C ALA A 81 24.65 7.78 -15.44
N ASP A 82 23.46 7.20 -15.63
CA ASP A 82 22.81 7.06 -16.94
C ASP A 82 22.06 8.32 -17.41
N GLY A 83 22.06 9.38 -16.57
CA GLY A 83 21.43 10.66 -16.87
C GLY A 83 19.96 10.79 -16.45
N ARG A 84 19.32 9.72 -15.95
CA ARG A 84 17.97 9.81 -15.39
C ARG A 84 17.97 10.74 -14.16
N GLU A 85 16.97 11.59 -14.08
CA GLU A 85 16.74 12.47 -12.95
C GLU A 85 15.84 11.80 -11.92
N PHE A 86 15.94 12.23 -10.67
CA PHE A 86 15.05 11.78 -9.62
C PHE A 86 14.74 12.91 -8.64
N ASP A 87 13.62 12.75 -7.95
CA ASP A 87 13.24 13.52 -6.77
C ASP A 87 13.01 12.57 -5.60
N LEU A 88 13.38 13.03 -4.40
CA LEU A 88 13.31 12.27 -3.16
C LEU A 88 12.99 13.20 -2.00
N SER A 89 12.00 12.86 -1.17
CA SER A 89 11.65 13.65 0.02
C SER A 89 11.84 12.80 1.29
N ILE A 90 12.52 13.38 2.27
CA ILE A 90 12.78 12.83 3.60
C ILE A 90 12.05 13.69 4.62
N THR A 91 11.30 13.09 5.54
CA THR A 91 10.55 13.84 6.55
C THR A 91 11.47 14.56 7.52
N VAL A 92 11.08 15.75 7.99
CA VAL A 92 11.80 16.48 9.02
C VAL A 92 11.76 15.72 10.34
N ARG A 93 10.59 15.16 10.71
CA ARG A 93 10.45 14.35 11.90
C ARG A 93 10.74 12.89 11.58
N GLY A 94 11.65 12.27 12.29
CA GLY A 94 12.04 10.86 12.14
C GLY A 94 13.00 10.59 10.97
N GLY A 95 13.05 11.45 9.94
CA GLY A 95 13.90 11.24 8.76
C GLY A 95 13.47 10.05 7.90
N GLU A 96 12.18 9.81 7.82
CA GLU A 96 11.59 8.72 7.06
C GLU A 96 11.46 9.08 5.57
N LEU A 97 11.39 8.08 4.70
CA LEU A 97 11.03 8.27 3.31
C LEU A 97 9.59 8.82 3.23
N LEU A 98 9.40 9.97 2.61
CA LEU A 98 8.08 10.48 2.28
C LEU A 98 7.66 10.01 0.89
N TRP A 99 8.48 10.28 -0.11
CA TRP A 99 8.29 9.77 -1.47
C TRP A 99 9.60 9.82 -2.28
N PHE A 100 9.64 9.05 -3.35
CA PHE A 100 10.73 8.97 -4.32
C PHE A 100 10.16 8.72 -5.70
N MET A 101 10.73 9.33 -6.74
CA MET A 101 10.35 9.06 -8.11
C MET A 101 11.51 9.29 -9.09
N THR A 102 11.62 8.37 -10.05
CA THR A 102 12.48 8.48 -11.24
C THR A 102 11.78 7.84 -12.43
N SER A 103 12.35 7.97 -13.63
CA SER A 103 11.82 7.29 -14.82
C SER A 103 12.22 5.82 -14.87
N ALA A 104 11.32 4.98 -15.41
CA ALA A 104 11.65 3.59 -15.76
C ALA A 104 12.64 3.53 -16.93
N GLU A 105 13.43 2.46 -16.99
CA GLU A 105 14.39 2.22 -18.09
C GLU A 105 13.72 1.53 -19.28
N GLY A 106 12.70 0.71 -19.01
CA GLY A 106 12.01 -0.08 -20.01
C GLY A 106 10.68 0.53 -20.48
N TYR A 107 10.15 -0.05 -21.56
CA TYR A 107 8.82 0.28 -22.06
C TYR A 107 8.12 -1.00 -22.53
N SER A 108 6.90 -1.23 -22.09
CA SER A 108 6.01 -2.29 -22.58
C SER A 108 4.57 -1.83 -22.45
N GLN A 109 3.76 -2.07 -23.48
CA GLN A 109 2.33 -1.77 -23.48
C GLN A 109 1.47 -2.95 -23.03
N ASP A 110 2.03 -4.17 -23.07
CA ASP A 110 1.29 -5.37 -22.70
C ASP A 110 1.15 -5.45 -21.16
N ALA A 111 0.02 -5.95 -20.68
CA ALA A 111 -0.14 -6.30 -19.27
C ALA A 111 0.91 -7.36 -18.87
N PRO A 112 1.46 -7.29 -17.63
CA PRO A 112 2.39 -8.31 -17.17
C PRO A 112 1.69 -9.66 -17.06
N ASN A 113 2.40 -10.73 -17.42
CA ASN A 113 1.91 -12.09 -17.17
C ASN A 113 2.10 -12.48 -15.69
N GLU A 114 1.53 -13.60 -15.27
CA GLU A 114 1.56 -14.06 -13.87
C GLU A 114 2.99 -14.15 -13.31
N SER A 115 3.92 -14.77 -14.04
CA SER A 115 5.32 -14.90 -13.61
C SER A 115 6.03 -13.53 -13.49
N GLU A 116 5.71 -12.59 -14.37
CA GLU A 116 6.23 -11.22 -14.28
C GLU A 116 5.64 -10.49 -13.06
N THR A 117 4.34 -10.66 -12.83
CA THR A 117 3.64 -10.09 -11.67
C THR A 117 4.23 -10.60 -10.35
N ASP A 118 4.48 -11.90 -10.25
CA ASP A 118 5.12 -12.50 -9.07
C ASP A 118 6.52 -11.94 -8.82
N ALA A 119 7.33 -11.82 -9.89
CA ALA A 119 8.68 -11.27 -9.77
C ALA A 119 8.68 -9.79 -9.37
N LEU A 120 7.73 -9.00 -9.90
CA LEU A 120 7.56 -7.59 -9.51
C LEU A 120 7.10 -7.49 -8.05
N ASN A 121 6.12 -8.30 -7.65
CA ASN A 121 5.65 -8.33 -6.27
C ASN A 121 6.77 -8.71 -5.29
N ALA A 122 7.57 -9.73 -5.60
CA ALA A 122 8.71 -10.12 -4.79
C ALA A 122 9.73 -8.97 -4.64
N ALA A 123 10.06 -8.28 -5.73
CA ALA A 123 10.99 -7.14 -5.71
C ALA A 123 10.47 -5.99 -4.80
N GLY A 124 9.16 -5.70 -4.84
CA GLY A 124 8.55 -4.70 -3.96
C GLY A 124 8.59 -5.09 -2.49
N LEU A 125 8.28 -6.34 -2.16
CA LEU A 125 8.34 -6.86 -0.78
C LEU A 125 9.78 -6.85 -0.24
N ASP A 126 10.76 -7.28 -1.03
CA ASP A 126 12.17 -7.26 -0.66
C ASP A 126 12.67 -5.82 -0.38
N PHE A 127 12.25 -4.88 -1.22
CA PHE A 127 12.56 -3.46 -1.01
C PHE A 127 11.96 -2.94 0.30
N LEU A 128 10.67 -3.18 0.55
CA LEU A 128 9.99 -2.73 1.75
C LEU A 128 10.63 -3.32 3.02
N ALA A 129 10.93 -4.61 3.01
CA ALA A 129 11.64 -5.26 4.11
C ALA A 129 13.05 -4.67 4.33
N ALA A 130 13.80 -4.40 3.25
CA ALA A 130 15.12 -3.77 3.31
C ALA A 130 15.07 -2.32 3.84
N LYS A 131 13.93 -1.63 3.68
CA LYS A 131 13.69 -0.27 4.23
C LYS A 131 13.11 -0.29 5.65
N GLY A 132 12.89 -1.46 6.24
CA GLY A 132 12.44 -1.60 7.63
C GLY A 132 10.93 -1.51 7.84
N TYR A 133 10.13 -1.60 6.76
CA TYR A 133 8.69 -1.71 6.90
C TYR A 133 8.31 -3.05 7.56
N PRO A 134 7.17 -3.11 8.28
CA PRO A 134 6.65 -4.37 8.83
C PRO A 134 6.32 -5.37 7.71
N ALA A 135 5.76 -6.52 8.07
CA ALA A 135 5.23 -7.44 7.07
C ALA A 135 4.14 -6.73 6.24
N MET A 136 4.29 -6.79 4.91
CA MET A 136 3.43 -6.11 3.96
C MET A 136 2.81 -7.12 2.99
N ARG A 137 1.65 -6.79 2.45
CA ARG A 137 0.94 -7.58 1.46
C ARG A 137 0.47 -6.72 0.29
N ALA A 138 0.69 -7.18 -0.94
CA ALA A 138 0.14 -6.54 -2.13
C ALA A 138 -1.40 -6.58 -2.11
N THR A 139 -2.03 -5.45 -2.38
CA THR A 139 -3.49 -5.30 -2.38
C THR A 139 -4.03 -4.96 -3.76
N TYR A 140 -3.44 -3.97 -4.43
CA TYR A 140 -3.85 -3.51 -5.77
C TYR A 140 -2.62 -3.30 -6.65
N ALA A 141 -2.80 -3.49 -7.95
CA ALA A 141 -1.78 -3.23 -8.95
C ALA A 141 -2.34 -2.40 -10.12
N GLN A 142 -1.54 -1.47 -10.63
CA GLN A 142 -1.83 -0.69 -11.83
C GLN A 142 -0.66 -0.79 -12.80
N TYR A 143 -0.97 -0.95 -14.08
CA TYR A 143 0.02 -1.20 -15.11
C TYR A 143 0.25 0.06 -15.94
N TYR A 144 1.50 0.48 -16.01
CA TYR A 144 1.97 1.61 -16.82
C TYR A 144 2.98 1.13 -17.84
N PRO A 145 3.12 1.82 -18.97
CA PRO A 145 4.20 1.55 -19.89
C PRO A 145 5.57 1.70 -19.21
N GLY A 146 6.25 0.58 -18.97
CA GLY A 146 7.59 0.56 -18.35
C GLY A 146 7.60 0.30 -16.84
N ALA A 147 6.54 0.55 -16.11
CA ALA A 147 6.47 0.30 -14.66
C ALA A 147 5.15 -0.32 -14.23
N VAL A 148 5.16 -1.04 -13.12
CA VAL A 148 3.95 -1.46 -12.42
C VAL A 148 3.93 -0.77 -11.06
N LEU A 149 2.83 -0.12 -10.75
CA LEU A 149 2.52 0.34 -9.40
C LEU A 149 1.84 -0.79 -8.63
N ILE A 150 2.42 -1.15 -7.49
CA ILE A 150 1.78 -2.08 -6.54
C ILE A 150 1.57 -1.34 -5.21
N SER A 151 0.36 -1.39 -4.71
CA SER A 151 -0.02 -0.91 -3.39
C SER A 151 0.18 -2.03 -2.37
N TYR A 152 0.93 -1.76 -1.31
CA TYR A 152 1.22 -2.70 -0.23
C TYR A 152 0.61 -2.19 1.06
N ALA A 153 -0.25 -2.99 1.68
CA ALA A 153 -0.79 -2.73 3.01
C ALA A 153 -0.01 -3.51 4.07
N ALA A 154 0.19 -2.90 5.24
CA ALA A 154 0.79 -3.59 6.37
C ALA A 154 -0.07 -4.76 6.82
N THR A 155 0.55 -5.79 7.35
CA THR A 155 -0.15 -6.93 7.95
C THR A 155 0.31 -7.17 9.38
N GLU A 156 -0.62 -7.57 10.24
CA GLU A 156 -0.35 -7.89 11.63
C GLU A 156 -1.03 -9.20 12.03
N ASN A 157 -0.29 -10.08 12.71
CA ASN A 157 -0.85 -11.29 13.30
C ASN A 157 -1.46 -10.93 14.65
N ILE A 158 -2.75 -11.23 14.82
CA ILE A 158 -3.47 -11.01 16.07
C ILE A 158 -3.71 -12.30 16.84
N ASP A 159 -3.68 -12.23 18.15
CA ASP A 159 -4.05 -13.32 19.05
C ASP A 159 -5.52 -13.18 19.43
N ALA A 160 -6.41 -13.67 18.58
CA ALA A 160 -7.85 -13.63 18.80
C ALA A 160 -8.43 -15.05 18.77
N GLY A 161 -9.22 -15.37 19.82
CA GLY A 161 -10.04 -16.58 19.85
C GLY A 161 -11.33 -16.40 19.05
N THR A 162 -12.04 -17.52 18.77
CA THR A 162 -13.39 -17.47 18.20
C THR A 162 -14.45 -17.67 19.28
N SER A 163 -15.63 -17.11 19.10
CA SER A 163 -16.74 -17.19 20.06
C SER A 163 -17.39 -18.57 20.14
N ASP A 164 -17.10 -19.48 19.22
CA ASP A 164 -17.64 -20.84 19.25
C ASP A 164 -16.73 -21.79 20.04
N SER A 165 -17.25 -22.28 21.17
CA SER A 165 -16.56 -23.21 22.07
C SER A 165 -16.68 -24.68 21.64
N GLY A 166 -17.19 -25.00 20.47
CA GLY A 166 -17.58 -26.35 20.03
C GLY A 166 -16.87 -26.94 18.82
N SER A 167 -16.13 -26.16 18.07
CA SER A 167 -15.43 -26.63 16.88
C SER A 167 -13.91 -26.70 17.11
N SER A 168 -13.34 -27.85 16.80
CA SER A 168 -11.88 -28.05 16.84
C SER A 168 -11.20 -27.04 15.90
N ALA A 169 -10.14 -26.42 16.36
CA ALA A 169 -9.34 -25.36 15.73
C ALA A 169 -8.72 -25.67 14.34
N GLU A 170 -9.27 -26.59 13.58
CA GLU A 170 -8.76 -27.01 12.26
C GLU A 170 -9.54 -26.47 11.04
N SER A 171 -10.61 -25.72 11.23
CA SER A 171 -11.41 -25.11 10.14
C SER A 171 -11.27 -23.60 10.02
N ALA A 172 -10.25 -23.02 10.55
CA ALA A 172 -10.06 -21.60 10.46
C ALA A 172 -9.33 -21.23 9.18
N VAL A 173 -10.03 -20.46 8.35
CA VAL A 173 -9.48 -19.49 7.39
C VAL A 173 -8.38 -20.06 6.48
N ASN A 174 -8.71 -20.23 5.21
CA ASN A 174 -7.74 -20.56 4.18
C ASN A 174 -6.41 -19.79 4.36
N ALA A 175 -5.36 -20.52 4.69
CA ALA A 175 -3.93 -20.21 4.58
C ALA A 175 -3.39 -18.90 5.21
N GLY A 176 -4.18 -18.08 5.90
CA GLY A 176 -3.74 -16.78 6.44
C GLY A 176 -3.71 -16.68 7.98
N GLY A 177 -4.30 -17.62 8.73
CA GLY A 177 -4.41 -17.49 10.19
C GLY A 177 -5.12 -16.19 10.59
N ASN A 178 -4.81 -15.67 11.78
CA ASN A 178 -5.30 -14.38 12.27
C ASN A 178 -4.47 -13.19 11.72
N ASN A 179 -4.02 -13.25 10.47
CA ASN A 179 -3.25 -12.18 9.83
C ASN A 179 -4.19 -11.12 9.27
N VAL A 180 -4.16 -9.94 9.84
CA VAL A 180 -5.01 -8.79 9.49
C VAL A 180 -4.32 -7.92 8.45
N ILE A 181 -5.00 -7.59 7.36
CA ILE A 181 -4.57 -6.59 6.38
C ILE A 181 -5.00 -5.21 6.89
N ILE A 182 -4.06 -4.28 7.06
CA ILE A 182 -4.32 -2.93 7.56
C ILE A 182 -4.33 -1.97 6.37
N TYR A 183 -5.50 -1.72 5.79
CA TYR A 183 -5.62 -0.99 4.53
C TYR A 183 -5.14 0.46 4.57
N ASN A 184 -5.20 1.11 5.73
CA ASN A 184 -4.68 2.48 5.88
C ASN A 184 -3.16 2.56 5.89
N ASP A 185 -2.47 1.53 6.37
CA ASP A 185 -1.01 1.49 6.44
C ASP A 185 -0.44 1.09 5.07
N LEU A 186 -0.63 1.97 4.10
CA LEU A 186 -0.38 1.71 2.69
C LEU A 186 0.91 2.39 2.21
N VAL A 187 1.76 1.62 1.52
CA VAL A 187 2.91 2.13 0.75
C VAL A 187 2.73 1.76 -0.71
N LYS A 188 2.91 2.72 -1.60
CA LYS A 188 2.85 2.51 -3.05
C LYS A 188 4.25 2.42 -3.63
N ILE A 189 4.50 1.39 -4.44
CA ILE A 189 5.80 1.13 -5.04
C ILE A 189 5.65 1.01 -6.55
N TRP A 190 6.39 1.84 -7.31
CA TRP A 190 6.54 1.71 -8.76
C TRP A 190 7.79 0.89 -9.05
N ILE A 191 7.63 -0.16 -9.81
CA ILE A 191 8.67 -1.14 -10.11
C ILE A 191 8.88 -1.18 -11.62
N ASP A 192 10.10 -0.94 -12.05
CA ASP A 192 10.48 -1.06 -13.46
C ASP A 192 10.29 -2.50 -13.95
N ARG A 193 9.54 -2.66 -15.04
CA ARG A 193 9.19 -3.97 -15.57
C ARG A 193 10.37 -4.76 -16.10
N THR A 194 11.41 -4.07 -16.59
CA THR A 194 12.59 -4.67 -17.18
C THR A 194 13.64 -5.02 -16.13
N THR A 195 14.00 -4.06 -15.31
CA THR A 195 15.11 -4.18 -14.35
C THR A 195 14.70 -4.69 -12.98
N LYS A 196 13.38 -4.70 -12.66
CA LYS A 196 12.81 -4.98 -11.33
C LYS A 196 13.30 -4.02 -10.24
N LYS A 197 13.89 -2.89 -10.61
CA LYS A 197 14.27 -1.85 -9.67
C LYS A 197 13.08 -0.99 -9.28
N ILE A 198 13.15 -0.43 -8.09
CA ILE A 198 12.15 0.52 -7.61
C ILE A 198 12.43 1.89 -8.23
N VAL A 199 11.50 2.35 -9.04
CA VAL A 199 11.55 3.66 -9.71
C VAL A 199 10.62 4.69 -9.06
N GLY A 200 9.82 4.26 -8.11
CA GLY A 200 9.00 5.16 -7.30
C GLY A 200 8.57 4.51 -5.99
N ALA A 201 8.42 5.32 -4.97
CA ALA A 201 7.87 4.93 -3.67
C ALA A 201 7.10 6.09 -3.05
N ASP A 202 5.93 5.83 -2.50
CA ASP A 202 5.11 6.82 -1.80
C ASP A 202 4.61 6.23 -0.48
N ALA A 203 5.14 6.74 0.62
CA ALA A 203 4.84 6.28 1.96
C ALA A 203 3.87 7.22 2.71
N ARG A 204 3.28 8.23 2.04
CA ARG A 204 2.43 9.21 2.69
C ARG A 204 1.29 8.58 3.46
N ASN A 205 0.56 7.65 2.86
CA ASN A 205 -0.56 7.00 3.53
C ASN A 205 -0.12 6.25 4.79
N TYR A 206 1.00 5.54 4.72
CA TYR A 206 1.60 4.87 5.87
C TYR A 206 1.96 5.87 6.98
N LEU A 207 2.63 6.97 6.64
CA LEU A 207 3.03 8.01 7.60
C LEU A 207 1.83 8.77 8.20
N PHE A 208 0.71 8.86 7.50
CA PHE A 208 -0.52 9.43 8.04
C PHE A 208 -1.24 8.48 8.99
N SER A 209 -1.17 7.18 8.78
CA SER A 209 -2.11 6.21 9.37
C SER A 209 -1.48 5.23 10.35
N HIS A 210 -0.17 4.91 10.18
CA HIS A 210 0.48 3.89 10.98
C HIS A 210 0.54 4.26 12.46
N THR A 211 0.01 3.39 13.31
CA THR A 211 0.03 3.53 14.78
C THR A 211 -0.08 2.15 15.42
N GLU A 212 0.30 2.06 16.69
CA GLU A 212 0.00 0.87 17.49
C GLU A 212 -1.51 0.68 17.62
N ARG A 213 -2.00 -0.54 17.44
CA ARG A 213 -3.42 -0.88 17.48
C ARG A 213 -3.71 -1.94 18.52
N SER A 214 -4.94 -1.92 19.02
CA SER A 214 -5.47 -2.97 19.87
C SER A 214 -6.63 -3.64 19.13
N PHE A 215 -6.56 -4.95 18.99
CA PHE A 215 -7.58 -5.73 18.32
C PHE A 215 -8.52 -6.42 19.32
N PRO A 216 -9.76 -6.75 18.91
CA PRO A 216 -10.65 -7.57 19.71
C PRO A 216 -10.00 -8.93 20.03
N THR A 217 -10.14 -9.38 21.27
CA THR A 217 -9.60 -10.67 21.73
C THR A 217 -10.49 -11.86 21.38
N VAL A 218 -11.75 -11.61 21.00
CA VAL A 218 -12.72 -12.62 20.58
C VAL A 218 -13.41 -12.15 19.32
N LEU A 219 -13.39 -12.97 18.28
CA LEU A 219 -14.10 -12.76 17.02
C LEU A 219 -15.30 -13.69 16.91
N ALA A 220 -16.31 -13.30 16.14
CA ALA A 220 -17.32 -14.23 15.67
C ALA A 220 -16.68 -15.28 14.76
N ALA A 221 -17.19 -16.52 14.79
CA ALA A 221 -16.69 -17.55 13.88
C ALA A 221 -16.96 -17.13 12.42
N GLU A 222 -15.96 -17.29 11.56
CA GLU A 222 -16.08 -16.88 10.14
C GLU A 222 -17.26 -17.57 9.46
N GLU A 223 -17.49 -18.86 9.80
CA GLU A 223 -18.59 -19.67 9.26
C GLU A 223 -19.96 -19.08 9.61
N ASP A 224 -20.11 -18.48 10.81
CA ASP A 224 -21.36 -17.82 11.23
C ASP A 224 -21.53 -16.46 10.52
N VAL A 225 -20.45 -15.65 10.48
CA VAL A 225 -20.45 -14.36 9.80
C VAL A 225 -20.76 -14.50 8.31
N ARG A 226 -20.19 -15.50 7.66
CA ARG A 226 -20.43 -15.84 6.25
C ARG A 226 -21.92 -16.03 5.92
N THR A 227 -22.71 -16.52 6.88
CA THR A 227 -24.17 -16.71 6.66
C THR A 227 -24.94 -15.41 6.42
N ASN A 228 -24.34 -14.26 6.78
CA ASN A 228 -24.92 -12.93 6.57
C ASN A 228 -24.68 -12.40 5.14
N LEU A 229 -23.86 -13.06 4.35
CA LEU A 229 -23.69 -12.73 2.94
C LEU A 229 -24.98 -12.99 2.15
N ALA A 230 -25.25 -12.13 1.16
CA ALA A 230 -26.39 -12.32 0.28
C ALA A 230 -26.31 -13.69 -0.44
N PRO A 231 -27.45 -14.38 -0.63
CA PRO A 231 -27.46 -15.68 -1.29
C PRO A 231 -27.01 -15.59 -2.75
N GLY A 232 -26.27 -16.61 -3.21
CA GLY A 232 -25.84 -16.72 -4.59
C GLY A 232 -24.48 -16.06 -4.91
N LEU A 233 -23.79 -15.54 -3.90
CA LEU A 233 -22.40 -15.07 -4.04
C LEU A 233 -21.45 -16.26 -4.09
N GLU A 234 -20.51 -16.27 -5.05
CA GLU A 234 -19.38 -17.19 -5.09
C GLU A 234 -18.20 -16.56 -4.33
N ILE A 235 -17.83 -17.12 -3.19
CA ILE A 235 -16.69 -16.64 -2.41
C ILE A 235 -15.40 -17.12 -3.07
N VAL A 236 -14.56 -16.18 -3.50
CA VAL A 236 -13.26 -16.45 -4.13
C VAL A 236 -12.14 -16.45 -3.10
N GLN A 237 -12.20 -15.53 -2.13
CA GLN A 237 -11.19 -15.37 -1.10
C GLN A 237 -11.80 -14.77 0.16
N THR A 238 -11.27 -15.17 1.33
CA THR A 238 -11.60 -14.58 2.63
C THR A 238 -10.34 -14.11 3.32
N ASN A 239 -10.35 -12.91 3.90
CA ASN A 239 -9.25 -12.35 4.70
C ASN A 239 -9.83 -11.72 5.98
N LEU A 240 -8.96 -11.44 6.97
CA LEU A 240 -9.22 -10.43 7.99
C LEU A 240 -8.64 -9.10 7.52
N ALA A 241 -9.38 -8.02 7.68
CA ALA A 241 -9.00 -6.70 7.24
C ALA A 241 -9.40 -5.63 8.25
N LEU A 242 -8.51 -4.70 8.54
CA LEU A 242 -8.81 -3.49 9.30
C LEU A 242 -9.07 -2.37 8.29
N ILE A 243 -10.30 -1.86 8.28
CA ILE A 243 -10.73 -0.82 7.32
C ILE A 243 -11.11 0.47 8.05
N PRO A 244 -10.79 1.63 7.47
CA PRO A 244 -11.22 2.91 8.04
C PRO A 244 -12.72 3.14 7.84
N GLN A 245 -13.28 3.92 8.75
CA GLN A 245 -14.65 4.41 8.69
C GLN A 245 -14.66 5.93 8.44
N ASP A 246 -15.79 6.48 8.02
CA ASP A 246 -15.96 7.91 7.74
C ASP A 246 -15.71 8.79 8.96
N ASP A 247 -15.91 8.28 10.16
CA ASP A 247 -15.67 8.95 11.44
C ASP A 247 -14.21 8.88 11.90
N GLN A 248 -13.30 8.39 11.06
CA GLN A 248 -11.87 8.18 11.30
C GLN A 248 -11.54 7.04 12.28
N THR A 249 -12.51 6.27 12.74
CA THR A 249 -12.27 5.02 13.45
C THR A 249 -11.85 3.91 12.47
N GLU A 250 -11.41 2.79 13.00
CA GLU A 250 -11.07 1.61 12.20
C GLU A 250 -11.91 0.43 12.67
N LYS A 251 -12.32 -0.41 11.74
CA LYS A 251 -13.15 -1.58 12.02
C LYS A 251 -12.49 -2.85 11.49
N LEU A 252 -12.37 -3.86 12.37
CA LEU A 252 -11.90 -5.19 12.00
C LEU A 252 -13.05 -5.95 11.34
N CYS A 253 -12.84 -6.41 10.12
CA CYS A 253 -13.83 -7.07 9.31
C CYS A 253 -13.30 -8.39 8.74
N TYR A 254 -14.19 -9.34 8.47
CA TYR A 254 -13.97 -10.33 7.44
C TYR A 254 -14.18 -9.68 6.07
N GLU A 255 -13.16 -9.72 5.22
CA GLU A 255 -13.22 -9.32 3.82
C GLU A 255 -13.51 -10.55 2.97
N TYR A 256 -14.62 -10.52 2.25
CA TYR A 256 -14.97 -11.54 1.28
C TYR A 256 -14.81 -10.98 -0.13
N LYS A 257 -13.86 -11.51 -0.89
CA LYS A 257 -13.84 -11.29 -2.34
C LYS A 257 -14.83 -12.27 -2.96
N VAL A 258 -15.84 -11.74 -3.62
CA VAL A 258 -16.96 -12.54 -4.13
C VAL A 258 -17.26 -12.23 -5.59
N ARG A 259 -17.79 -13.21 -6.30
CA ARG A 259 -18.26 -13.07 -7.67
C ARG A 259 -19.77 -13.19 -7.73
N PHE A 260 -20.42 -12.25 -8.46
CA PHE A 260 -21.85 -12.25 -8.68
C PHE A 260 -22.21 -11.61 -10.00
N GLY A 261 -23.01 -12.30 -10.83
CA GLY A 261 -23.48 -11.77 -12.11
C GLY A 261 -22.38 -11.37 -13.09
N GLY A 262 -21.21 -12.03 -13.01
CA GLY A 262 -20.06 -11.73 -13.86
C GLY A 262 -19.22 -10.52 -13.39
N ASN A 263 -19.48 -10.00 -12.19
CA ASN A 263 -18.70 -8.93 -11.57
C ASN A 263 -18.08 -9.44 -10.26
N ASP A 264 -16.95 -8.85 -9.88
CA ASP A 264 -16.24 -9.12 -8.64
C ASP A 264 -16.50 -7.98 -7.63
N TYR A 265 -16.63 -8.37 -6.35
CA TYR A 265 -16.89 -7.43 -5.25
C TYR A 265 -16.02 -7.78 -4.05
N ALA A 266 -15.71 -6.76 -3.22
CA ALA A 266 -15.20 -6.92 -1.88
C ALA A 266 -16.31 -6.55 -0.88
N VAL A 267 -16.72 -7.51 -0.05
CA VAL A 267 -17.76 -7.33 0.98
C VAL A 267 -17.07 -7.43 2.33
N TYR A 268 -17.30 -6.43 3.18
CA TYR A 268 -16.73 -6.34 4.52
C TYR A 268 -17.82 -6.53 5.55
N LEU A 269 -17.70 -7.58 6.36
CA LEU A 269 -18.59 -7.83 7.50
C LEU A 269 -17.79 -7.68 8.80
N ASP A 270 -18.36 -7.01 9.79
CA ASP A 270 -17.76 -6.80 11.11
C ASP A 270 -17.34 -8.16 11.72
N ALA A 271 -16.08 -8.30 12.09
CA ALA A 271 -15.54 -9.57 12.59
C ALA A 271 -16.04 -9.95 14.00
N VAL A 272 -16.73 -9.04 14.69
CA VAL A 272 -17.30 -9.28 16.04
C VAL A 272 -18.80 -9.49 15.99
N THR A 273 -19.53 -8.67 15.20
CA THR A 273 -21.00 -8.70 15.17
C THR A 273 -21.56 -9.41 13.94
N GLY A 274 -20.79 -9.53 12.86
CA GLY A 274 -21.24 -10.07 11.59
C GLY A 274 -22.06 -9.08 10.74
N ASP A 275 -22.23 -7.85 11.19
CA ASP A 275 -22.97 -6.83 10.45
C ASP A 275 -22.22 -6.40 9.18
N GLU A 276 -22.98 -6.07 8.11
CA GLU A 276 -22.40 -5.50 6.90
C GLU A 276 -21.86 -4.09 7.18
N VAL A 277 -20.60 -3.85 6.79
CA VAL A 277 -19.91 -2.58 7.01
C VAL A 277 -19.75 -1.82 5.68
N GLN A 278 -19.25 -2.52 4.64
CA GLN A 278 -18.93 -1.89 3.37
C GLN A 278 -18.97 -2.90 2.23
N ILE A 279 -19.33 -2.42 1.03
CA ILE A 279 -19.24 -3.20 -0.22
C ILE A 279 -18.58 -2.31 -1.27
N PHE A 280 -17.58 -2.86 -1.97
CA PHE A 280 -16.98 -2.26 -3.16
C PHE A 280 -17.12 -3.18 -4.35
N ARG A 281 -17.36 -2.61 -5.51
CA ARG A 281 -17.23 -3.33 -6.78
C ARG A 281 -15.76 -3.30 -7.22
N ILE A 282 -15.20 -4.45 -7.55
CA ILE A 282 -13.87 -4.56 -8.11
C ILE A 282 -14.00 -4.49 -9.64
N ILE A 283 -13.30 -3.55 -10.24
CA ILE A 283 -13.17 -3.41 -11.69
C ILE A 283 -11.75 -3.82 -12.04
N GLU A 284 -11.61 -4.80 -12.92
CA GLU A 284 -10.33 -5.23 -13.46
C GLU A 284 -10.32 -5.02 -14.96
N ASP A 285 -9.30 -4.34 -15.47
CA ASP A 285 -9.08 -4.07 -16.87
C ASP A 285 -7.60 -4.24 -17.24
N GLU A 286 -7.25 -3.90 -18.48
CA GLU A 286 -5.87 -3.96 -18.99
C GLU A 286 -4.87 -3.06 -18.25
N ASN A 287 -5.35 -2.08 -17.47
CA ASN A 287 -4.54 -1.14 -16.70
C ASN A 287 -4.42 -1.55 -15.22
N GLY A 288 -5.10 -2.60 -14.77
CA GLY A 288 -5.02 -3.09 -13.40
C GLY A 288 -6.37 -3.23 -12.71
N GLN A 289 -6.35 -3.13 -11.38
CA GLN A 289 -7.52 -3.30 -10.52
C GLN A 289 -7.90 -1.97 -9.83
N LEU A 290 -9.21 -1.72 -9.76
CA LEU A 290 -9.84 -0.59 -9.09
C LEU A 290 -11.03 -1.10 -8.27
N ALA A 291 -11.17 -0.66 -7.01
CA ALA A 291 -12.35 -0.90 -6.20
C ALA A 291 -13.15 0.41 -6.04
N VAL A 292 -14.45 0.39 -6.32
CA VAL A 292 -15.36 1.55 -6.31
C VAL A 292 -16.65 1.25 -5.58
#